data_246df34713c31173c71028e90db2bf30
#
_entry.id   246df34713c31173c71028e90db2bf30
#
_cell.length_a   1.000
_cell.length_b   1.000
_cell.length_c   1.000
_cell.angle_alpha   90.00
_cell.angle_beta   90.00
_cell.angle_gamma   90.00
#
_symmetry.space_group_name_H-M   'P 1'
#
loop_
_entity.id
_entity.type
_entity.pdbx_description
1 polymer ?
#
loop_
_entity_poly.entity_id
_entity_poly.type
_entity_poly.pdbx_seq_one_letter_code
_entity_poly.pdbx_strand_id
1 'polypeptide(L)'
;MKVVWSNNALLSAQAAADYAREEFGDFQVRKLREKIRLAIRRISSMPSSCPLEQNLQNIDSSIQYRYITLFPHLEMIFHKEKDSICVIDLIWNTRRNPNSLHHLFC
;
A
#
# COMPACT_ATOMS: atom_id res chain seq x y z
N MET A 1 13.98 8.98 5.26
CA MET A 1 13.27 9.15 3.99
C MET A 1 11.85 9.62 4.25
N LYS A 2 11.37 10.59 3.50
CA LYS A 2 10.03 11.13 3.66
C LYS A 2 9.00 10.20 3.01
N VAL A 3 7.88 9.95 3.70
CA VAL A 3 6.79 9.14 3.17
C VAL A 3 5.56 10.02 3.00
N VAL A 4 4.98 10.01 1.80
CA VAL A 4 3.79 10.80 1.48
C VAL A 4 2.70 9.87 0.94
N TRP A 5 1.44 10.28 1.08
CA TRP A 5 0.27 9.51 0.65
C TRP A 5 -0.33 10.12 -0.61
N SER A 6 -0.59 9.29 -1.61
CA SER A 6 -1.40 9.72 -2.75
C SER A 6 -2.88 9.82 -2.36
N ASN A 7 -3.69 10.51 -3.17
CA ASN A 7 -5.14 10.57 -2.94
C ASN A 7 -5.76 9.18 -2.99
N ASN A 8 -5.36 8.35 -3.94
CA ASN A 8 -5.86 6.98 -4.05
C ASN A 8 -5.49 6.15 -2.83
N ALA A 9 -4.29 6.33 -2.28
CA ALA A 9 -3.88 5.64 -1.07
C ALA A 9 -4.76 6.05 0.12
N LEU A 10 -5.03 7.35 0.29
CA LEU A 10 -5.90 7.83 1.37
C LEU A 10 -7.31 7.26 1.24
N LEU A 11 -7.88 7.28 0.05
CA LEU A 11 -9.23 6.76 -0.19
C LEU A 11 -9.29 5.25 0.05
N SER A 12 -8.30 4.51 -0.41
CA SER A 12 -8.26 3.06 -0.21
C SER A 12 -8.02 2.68 1.25
N ALA A 13 -7.24 3.46 1.98
CA ALA A 13 -7.05 3.25 3.42
C ALA A 13 -8.35 3.49 4.18
N GLN A 14 -9.10 4.53 3.83
CA GLN A 14 -10.40 4.79 4.43
C GLN A 14 -11.40 3.67 4.14
N ALA A 15 -11.43 3.19 2.89
CA ALA A 15 -12.29 2.07 2.51
C ALA A 15 -11.94 0.80 3.29
N ALA A 16 -10.64 0.52 3.47
CA ALA A 16 -10.19 -0.64 4.24
C ALA A 16 -10.60 -0.51 5.72
N ALA A 17 -10.49 0.68 6.30
CA ALA A 17 -10.90 0.93 7.68
C ALA A 17 -12.40 0.77 7.86
N ASP A 18 -13.21 1.30 6.93
CA ASP A 18 -14.67 1.17 6.96
C ASP A 18 -15.11 -0.28 6.87
N TYR A 19 -14.50 -1.05 5.96
CA TYR A 19 -14.77 -2.48 5.83
C TYR A 19 -14.41 -3.23 7.12
N ALA A 20 -13.24 -2.95 7.68
CA ALA A 20 -12.79 -3.59 8.91
C ALA A 20 -13.76 -3.31 10.07
N ARG A 21 -14.25 -2.06 10.18
CA ARG A 21 -15.20 -1.68 11.23
C ARG A 21 -16.52 -2.40 11.08
N GLU A 22 -17.06 -2.44 9.86
CA GLU A 22 -18.36 -3.09 9.59
C GLU A 22 -18.32 -4.59 9.83
N GLU A 23 -17.24 -5.26 9.41
CA GLU A 23 -17.14 -6.72 9.47
C GLU A 23 -16.59 -7.23 10.81
N PHE A 24 -15.69 -6.48 11.45
CA PHE A 24 -14.92 -6.98 12.61
C PHE A 24 -14.89 -6.01 13.80
N GLY A 25 -15.43 -4.80 13.67
CA GLY A 25 -15.53 -3.81 14.75
C GLY A 25 -14.27 -2.95 14.91
N ASP A 26 -14.34 -2.07 15.91
CA ASP A 26 -13.29 -1.05 16.14
C ASP A 26 -11.92 -1.65 16.49
N PHE A 27 -11.89 -2.82 17.11
CA PHE A 27 -10.64 -3.50 17.44
C PHE A 27 -9.81 -3.79 16.18
N GLN A 28 -10.47 -4.23 15.11
CA GLN A 28 -9.77 -4.53 13.87
C GLN A 28 -9.28 -3.25 13.19
N VAL A 29 -10.00 -2.15 13.32
CA VAL A 29 -9.55 -0.85 12.81
C VAL A 29 -8.27 -0.41 13.52
N ARG A 30 -8.20 -0.57 14.85
CA ARG A 30 -6.99 -0.24 15.60
C ARG A 30 -5.80 -1.10 15.17
N LYS A 31 -6.02 -2.40 14.91
CA LYS A 31 -4.97 -3.27 14.38
C LYS A 31 -4.50 -2.81 13.00
N LEU A 32 -5.41 -2.44 12.12
CA LEU A 32 -5.08 -1.93 10.79
C LEU A 32 -4.21 -0.68 10.89
N ARG A 33 -4.59 0.28 11.72
CA ARG A 33 -3.80 1.50 11.94
C ARG A 33 -2.40 1.21 12.42
N GLU A 34 -2.26 0.25 13.34
CA GLU A 34 -0.95 -0.15 13.85
C GLU A 34 -0.10 -0.80 12.76
N LYS A 35 -0.69 -1.67 11.95
CA LYS A 35 0.02 -2.27 10.81
C LYS A 35 0.48 -1.23 9.80
N ILE A 36 -0.36 -0.25 9.51
CA ILE A 36 -0.01 0.87 8.61
C ILE A 36 1.15 1.66 9.21
N ARG A 37 1.09 2.00 10.48
CA ARG A 37 2.16 2.75 11.16
C ARG A 37 3.50 2.02 11.08
N LEU A 38 3.52 0.72 11.33
CA LEU A 38 4.74 -0.09 11.23
C LEU A 38 5.25 -0.18 9.80
N ALA A 39 4.35 -0.29 8.84
CA ALA A 39 4.71 -0.30 7.42
C ALA A 39 5.38 1.02 7.01
N ILE A 40 4.83 2.15 7.43
CA ILE A 40 5.42 3.46 7.14
C ILE A 40 6.82 3.57 7.74
N ARG A 41 7.04 3.08 8.95
CA ARG A 41 8.37 3.08 9.57
C ARG A 41 9.36 2.27 8.74
N ARG A 42 8.96 1.10 8.26
CA ARG A 42 9.83 0.26 7.42
C ARG A 42 10.13 0.94 6.10
N ILE A 43 9.14 1.53 5.45
CA ILE A 43 9.33 2.28 4.20
C ILE A 43 10.28 3.45 4.42
N SER A 44 10.13 4.18 5.51
CA SER A 44 10.98 5.33 5.84
C SER A 44 12.44 4.93 6.04
N SER A 45 12.71 3.76 6.63
CA SER A 45 14.08 3.34 6.96
C SER A 45 14.72 2.43 5.91
N MET A 46 13.97 1.48 5.35
CA MET A 46 14.53 0.48 4.43
C MET A 46 13.55 0.10 3.32
N PRO A 47 13.20 1.03 2.41
CA PRO A 47 12.21 0.74 1.37
C PRO A 47 12.66 -0.38 0.42
N SER A 48 13.95 -0.48 0.15
CA SER A 48 14.49 -1.50 -0.76
C SER A 48 14.43 -2.92 -0.19
N SER A 49 14.16 -3.08 1.10
CA SER A 49 13.99 -4.39 1.72
C SER A 49 12.63 -5.02 1.40
N CYS A 50 11.69 -4.24 0.86
CA CYS A 50 10.36 -4.72 0.53
C CYS A 50 10.34 -5.37 -0.85
N PRO A 51 9.52 -6.43 -1.05
CA PRO A 51 9.46 -7.11 -2.35
C PRO A 51 8.81 -6.25 -3.43
N LEU A 52 9.15 -6.56 -4.68
CA LEU A 52 8.54 -5.90 -5.85
C LEU A 52 7.12 -6.43 -6.05
N GLU A 53 6.19 -5.53 -6.44
CA GLU A 53 4.83 -5.90 -6.79
C GLU A 53 4.81 -6.46 -8.20
N GLN A 54 4.64 -7.78 -8.33
CA GLN A 54 4.76 -8.49 -9.60
C GLN A 54 3.71 -8.04 -10.63
N ASN A 55 2.53 -7.68 -10.19
CA ASN A 55 1.43 -7.29 -11.08
C ASN A 55 1.60 -5.90 -11.69
N LEU A 56 2.60 -5.13 -11.25
CA LEU A 56 2.85 -3.77 -11.71
C LEU A 56 4.19 -3.58 -12.41
N GLN A 57 4.95 -4.65 -12.67
CA GLN A 57 6.31 -4.55 -13.23
C GLN A 57 6.36 -3.95 -14.63
N ASN A 58 5.31 -4.11 -15.42
CA ASN A 58 5.30 -3.71 -16.83
C ASN A 58 4.53 -2.41 -17.10
N ILE A 59 4.07 -1.71 -16.07
CA ILE A 59 3.30 -0.47 -16.26
C ILE A 59 4.21 0.68 -16.66
N ASP A 60 5.30 0.87 -15.93
CA ASP A 60 6.30 1.89 -16.21
C ASP A 60 7.65 1.35 -15.80
N SER A 61 8.54 1.17 -16.76
CA SER A 61 9.86 0.59 -16.50
C SER A 61 10.76 1.49 -15.64
N SER A 62 10.42 2.77 -15.52
CA SER A 62 11.17 3.72 -14.67
C SER A 62 10.76 3.65 -13.20
N ILE A 63 9.63 3.01 -12.88
CA ILE A 63 9.08 2.94 -11.53
C ILE A 63 9.11 1.49 -11.04
N GLN A 64 9.68 1.29 -9.85
CA GLN A 64 9.65 0.00 -9.17
C GLN A 64 8.62 0.06 -8.05
N TYR A 65 7.46 -0.53 -8.29
CA TYR A 65 6.43 -0.65 -7.25
C TYR A 65 6.78 -1.80 -6.32
N ARG A 66 6.71 -1.53 -5.03
CA ARG A 66 6.97 -2.50 -3.96
C ARG A 66 5.76 -2.56 -3.05
N TYR A 67 5.70 -3.57 -2.18
CA TYR A 67 4.59 -3.70 -1.26
C TYR A 67 5.02 -4.19 0.12
N ILE A 68 4.15 -3.93 1.10
CA ILE A 68 4.22 -4.52 2.44
C ILE A 68 2.88 -5.17 2.72
N THR A 69 2.88 -6.41 3.19
CA THR A 69 1.67 -7.09 3.63
C THR A 69 1.24 -6.53 5.00
N LEU A 70 0.02 -6.01 5.08
CA LEU A 70 -0.58 -5.53 6.33
C LEU A 70 -1.33 -6.65 7.04
N PHE A 71 -2.17 -7.36 6.30
CA PHE A 71 -2.87 -8.58 6.71
C PHE A 71 -2.81 -9.57 5.56
N PRO A 72 -3.17 -10.86 5.77
CA PRO A 72 -3.20 -11.85 4.70
C PRO A 72 -3.94 -11.34 3.51
N HIS A 73 -4.13 -10.91 2.65
CA HIS A 73 -4.87 -10.39 1.51
C HIS A 73 -4.96 -8.85 1.46
N LEU A 74 -4.23 -8.15 2.31
CA LEU A 74 -4.21 -6.69 2.26
C LEU A 74 -2.77 -6.20 2.23
N GLU A 75 -2.40 -5.47 1.19
CA GLU A 75 -1.05 -4.96 1.05
C GLU A 75 -1.03 -3.46 0.77
N MET A 76 0.05 -2.84 1.20
CA MET A 76 0.34 -1.42 0.94
C MET A 76 1.35 -1.35 -0.20
N ILE A 77 0.94 -0.75 -1.31
CA ILE A 77 1.79 -0.58 -2.50
C ILE A 77 2.40 0.80 -2.47
N PHE A 78 3.69 0.88 -2.76
CA PHE A 78 4.42 2.14 -2.75
C PHE A 78 5.55 2.11 -3.78
N HIS A 79 6.10 3.29 -4.08
CA HIS A 79 7.31 3.42 -4.89
C HIS A 79 8.19 4.53 -4.37
N LYS A 80 9.46 4.48 -4.73
CA LYS A 80 10.43 5.51 -4.37
C LYS A 80 10.52 6.53 -5.51
N GLU A 81 10.35 7.78 -5.15
CA GLU A 81 10.57 8.92 -6.04
C GLU A 81 11.99 9.44 -5.88
N LYS A 82 12.37 10.42 -6.69
CA LYS A 82 13.61 11.17 -6.52
C LYS A 82 13.61 11.92 -5.18
N ASP A 83 14.78 12.38 -4.75
CA ASP A 83 14.95 13.22 -3.53
C ASP A 83 14.53 12.54 -2.24
N SER A 84 14.70 11.22 -2.17
CA SER A 84 14.44 10.45 -0.95
C SER A 84 12.98 10.53 -0.46
N ILE A 85 12.05 10.55 -1.40
CA ILE A 85 10.61 10.50 -1.11
C ILE A 85 10.06 9.15 -1.52
N CYS A 86 9.28 8.53 -0.64
CA CYS A 86 8.46 7.36 -0.97
C CYS A 86 6.99 7.77 -1.02
N VAL A 87 6.29 7.35 -2.06
CA VAL A 87 4.87 7.62 -2.23
C VAL A 87 4.08 6.34 -1.97
N ILE A 88 3.14 6.39 -1.05
CA ILE A 88 2.18 5.30 -0.86
C ILE A 88 1.10 5.46 -1.93
N ASP A 89 0.98 4.45 -2.79
CA ASP A 89 0.12 4.50 -3.97
C ASP A 89 -1.27 3.97 -3.70
N LEU A 90 -1.39 2.88 -2.94
CA LEU A 90 -2.66 2.19 -2.79
C LEU A 90 -2.61 1.19 -1.63
N ILE A 91 -3.73 1.04 -0.93
CA ILE A 91 -3.98 -0.11 -0.05
C ILE A 91 -4.85 -1.07 -0.86
N TRP A 92 -4.34 -2.28 -1.12
CA TRP A 92 -4.91 -3.20 -2.10
C TRP A 92 -5.32 -4.53 -1.47
N ASN A 93 -6.52 -4.98 -1.80
CA ASN A 93 -6.97 -6.33 -1.44
C ASN A 93 -6.55 -7.30 -2.55
N THR A 94 -5.64 -8.23 -2.23
CA THR A 94 -5.04 -9.14 -3.22
C THR A 94 -6.01 -10.19 -3.76
N ARG A 95 -7.21 -10.32 -3.17
CA ARG A 95 -8.27 -11.18 -3.70
C ARG A 95 -8.96 -10.58 -4.91
N ARG A 96 -8.81 -9.27 -5.13
CA ARG A 96 -9.39 -8.61 -6.30
C ARG A 96 -8.59 -8.98 -7.55
N ASN A 97 -9.25 -8.87 -8.70
CA ASN A 97 -8.64 -9.19 -9.99
C ASN A 97 -7.39 -8.32 -10.22
N PRO A 98 -6.22 -8.93 -10.52
CA PRO A 98 -5.01 -8.17 -10.83
C PRO A 98 -5.18 -7.16 -11.99
N ASN A 99 -6.09 -7.43 -12.94
CA ASN A 99 -6.38 -6.47 -14.01
C ASN A 99 -7.00 -5.18 -13.47
N SER A 100 -7.78 -5.26 -12.39
CA SER A 100 -8.33 -4.07 -11.73
C SER A 100 -7.21 -3.22 -11.12
N LEU A 101 -6.20 -3.86 -10.53
CA LEU A 101 -5.02 -3.18 -10.01
C LEU A 101 -4.29 -2.45 -11.13
N HIS A 102 -4.08 -3.13 -12.25
CA HIS A 102 -3.38 -2.57 -13.41
C HIS A 102 -4.09 -1.30 -13.91
N HIS A 103 -5.42 -1.31 -13.99
CA HIS A 103 -6.20 -0.15 -14.43
C HIS A 103 -6.06 1.07 -13.52
N LEU A 104 -5.85 0.89 -12.23
CA LEU A 104 -5.66 1.99 -11.29
C LEU A 104 -4.33 2.72 -11.48
N PHE A 105 -3.37 2.10 -12.18
CA PHE A 105 -2.02 2.64 -12.39
C PHE A 105 -1.77 3.06 -13.85
N CYS A 106 -2.70 2.81 -14.75
CA CYS A 106 -2.56 3.18 -16.16
C CYS A 106 -3.25 4.52 -16.49
#